data_b5e1da63d551004259a57fc3522e0dff
#
_entry.id   b5e1da63d551004259a57fc3522e0dff
#
_cell.length_a   1.000
_cell.length_b   1.000
_cell.length_c   1.000
_cell.angle_alpha   90.00
_cell.angle_beta   90.00
_cell.angle_gamma   90.00
#
_symmetry.space_group_name_H-M   'P 1'
#
loop_
_entity.id
_entity.type
_entity.pdbx_description
1 polymer ?
#
loop_
_entity_poly.entity_id
_entity_poly.type
_entity_poly.pdbx_seq_one_letter_code
_entity_poly.pdbx_strand_id
1 'polypeptide(L)'
;MTLVERFLKYVSFDTQSNEESGVTPSTPGQMVFARFLKEELEALGLEEITLDENGYLFATLPANIDKSVPVVGFIAHMDISPDMSGKDVSPRIVENYDGKDIVLCADEQVVLSPARFPELLDHKGEDLIVTNGKTLLGADDKAGIAEIVSAVAYLKEHPEIKHGKIRIGFNPDEEIGLGAHKFNVEQFGCEWAYTMDGGEVGELEFENFNAASAKIVFKGRNVHPGYAKNKMINSIRVANRFISMLPSHETPEHTEGYEGFYHLIGITGEVEQTTVTYIIRDHDRVRFESRKKEFEHLVCKINAEYGEGTAALVLHDQYYNMREKIEPVMHIIDTAFKAMEAVGVEPHVKAIRGGTDGAQLSFKGLPCPNIFAGGLNFHGRYEFIPIQNMEKAMNVIVKIAELVAANK
;
A
#
# COMPACT_ATOMS: atom_id res chain seq x y z
N MET A 1 -15.12 -22.80 -0.03
CA MET A 1 -15.50 -21.54 -0.75
C MET A 1 -14.64 -21.42 -2.01
N THR A 2 -15.21 -20.93 -3.10
CA THR A 2 -14.47 -20.51 -4.32
C THR A 2 -13.72 -19.20 -4.04
N LEU A 3 -12.85 -18.78 -4.96
CA LEU A 3 -12.15 -17.48 -4.89
C LEU A 3 -13.14 -16.31 -4.77
N VAL A 4 -14.16 -16.28 -5.63
CA VAL A 4 -15.19 -15.23 -5.63
C VAL A 4 -16.00 -15.24 -4.34
N GLU A 5 -16.41 -16.42 -3.86
CA GLU A 5 -17.16 -16.54 -2.59
C GLU A 5 -16.32 -16.04 -1.41
N ARG A 6 -15.00 -16.30 -1.39
CA ARG A 6 -14.10 -15.77 -0.38
C ARG A 6 -14.06 -14.25 -0.42
N PHE A 7 -13.76 -13.70 -1.60
CA PHE A 7 -13.68 -12.26 -1.77
C PHE A 7 -14.96 -11.55 -1.33
N LEU A 8 -16.12 -12.00 -1.84
CA LEU A 8 -17.44 -11.44 -1.45
C LEU A 8 -17.70 -11.55 0.06
N LYS A 9 -17.24 -12.63 0.69
CA LYS A 9 -17.35 -12.81 2.15
C LYS A 9 -16.39 -11.84 2.88
N TYR A 10 -15.15 -11.69 2.42
CA TYR A 10 -14.13 -10.88 3.09
C TYR A 10 -14.47 -9.39 3.06
N VAL A 11 -14.97 -8.88 1.93
CA VAL A 11 -15.39 -7.47 1.84
C VAL A 11 -16.61 -7.14 2.71
N SER A 12 -17.33 -8.13 3.21
CA SER A 12 -18.44 -7.91 4.15
C SER A 12 -18.00 -7.53 5.56
N PHE A 13 -16.70 -7.69 5.89
CA PHE A 13 -16.16 -7.25 7.19
C PHE A 13 -15.76 -5.77 7.11
N ASP A 14 -16.23 -4.99 8.08
CA ASP A 14 -15.81 -3.60 8.25
C ASP A 14 -14.44 -3.57 8.97
N THR A 15 -13.39 -3.33 8.22
CA THR A 15 -12.01 -3.33 8.70
C THR A 15 -11.29 -2.02 8.46
N GLN A 16 -12.04 -0.93 8.28
CA GLN A 16 -11.46 0.39 8.04
C GLN A 16 -10.47 0.76 9.14
N SER A 17 -9.25 1.17 8.75
CA SER A 17 -8.21 1.62 9.66
C SER A 17 -8.49 3.04 10.19
N ASN A 18 -7.80 3.42 11.29
CA ASN A 18 -7.98 4.71 11.95
C ASN A 18 -6.63 5.26 12.43
N GLU A 19 -6.13 6.30 11.76
CA GLU A 19 -4.86 6.96 12.08
C GLU A 19 -4.79 7.53 13.50
N GLU A 20 -5.93 7.90 14.08
CA GLU A 20 -6.00 8.55 15.39
C GLU A 20 -6.10 7.58 16.57
N SER A 21 -6.19 6.27 16.31
CA SER A 21 -6.47 5.27 17.35
C SER A 21 -5.35 5.11 18.38
N GLY A 22 -4.09 5.24 17.94
CA GLY A 22 -2.91 5.05 18.78
C GLY A 22 -2.67 3.61 19.25
N VAL A 23 -3.44 2.63 18.75
CA VAL A 23 -3.33 1.20 19.07
C VAL A 23 -3.24 0.36 17.78
N THR A 24 -2.82 -0.90 17.89
CA THR A 24 -2.77 -1.87 16.78
C THR A 24 -3.52 -3.14 17.21
N PRO A 25 -4.48 -3.68 16.44
CA PRO A 25 -5.02 -3.05 15.24
C PRO A 25 -5.78 -1.76 15.57
N SER A 26 -5.79 -0.82 14.64
CA SER A 26 -6.37 0.51 14.84
C SER A 26 -7.89 0.48 15.02
N THR A 27 -8.55 -0.59 14.57
CA THR A 27 -10.00 -0.80 14.74
C THR A 27 -10.31 -2.25 15.11
N PRO A 28 -11.38 -2.47 15.93
CA PRO A 28 -11.78 -3.83 16.33
C PRO A 28 -12.20 -4.75 15.19
N GLY A 29 -12.70 -4.19 14.09
CA GLY A 29 -13.15 -4.95 12.92
C GLY A 29 -12.05 -5.80 12.30
N GLN A 30 -10.83 -5.31 12.30
CA GLN A 30 -9.66 -6.05 11.81
C GLN A 30 -9.41 -7.33 12.62
N MET A 31 -9.51 -7.26 13.96
CA MET A 31 -9.37 -8.44 14.82
C MET A 31 -10.52 -9.44 14.62
N VAL A 32 -11.73 -8.97 14.34
CA VAL A 32 -12.88 -9.85 14.02
C VAL A 32 -12.60 -10.60 12.72
N PHE A 33 -12.09 -9.90 11.71
CA PHE A 33 -11.74 -10.51 10.43
C PHE A 33 -10.56 -11.47 10.57
N ALA A 34 -9.51 -11.10 11.31
CA ALA A 34 -8.38 -11.98 11.60
C ALA A 34 -8.78 -13.31 12.24
N ARG A 35 -9.74 -13.29 13.17
CA ARG A 35 -10.27 -14.51 13.78
C ARG A 35 -11.03 -15.37 12.79
N PHE A 36 -11.84 -14.76 11.92
CA PHE A 36 -12.53 -15.47 10.85
C PHE A 36 -11.52 -16.15 9.90
N LEU A 37 -10.49 -15.44 9.48
CA LEU A 37 -9.43 -16.00 8.62
C LEU A 37 -8.68 -17.13 9.32
N LYS A 38 -8.39 -16.99 10.63
CA LYS A 38 -7.78 -18.05 11.42
C LYS A 38 -8.60 -19.34 11.38
N GLU A 39 -9.92 -19.24 11.63
CA GLU A 39 -10.83 -20.38 11.57
C GLU A 39 -10.87 -21.03 10.17
N GLU A 40 -10.82 -20.22 9.10
CA GLU A 40 -10.75 -20.76 7.73
C GLU A 40 -9.44 -21.49 7.44
N LEU A 41 -8.30 -20.92 7.87
CA LEU A 41 -6.99 -21.57 7.72
C LEU A 41 -6.89 -22.87 8.54
N GLU A 42 -7.48 -22.91 9.73
CA GLU A 42 -7.61 -24.13 10.54
C GLU A 42 -8.47 -25.19 9.82
N ALA A 43 -9.61 -24.78 9.25
CA ALA A 43 -10.48 -25.66 8.49
C ALA A 43 -9.84 -26.21 7.20
N LEU A 44 -8.95 -25.41 6.58
CA LEU A 44 -8.11 -25.85 5.47
C LEU A 44 -6.98 -26.79 5.93
N GLY A 45 -6.75 -26.95 7.24
CA GLY A 45 -5.73 -27.83 7.81
C GLY A 45 -4.32 -27.31 7.57
N LEU A 46 -4.11 -25.99 7.69
CA LEU A 46 -2.79 -25.39 7.76
C LEU A 46 -2.18 -25.62 9.15
N GLU A 47 -0.88 -25.46 9.24
CA GLU A 47 -0.10 -25.69 10.46
C GLU A 47 0.48 -24.37 10.99
N GLU A 48 1.03 -24.40 12.22
CA GLU A 48 1.71 -23.27 12.86
C GLU A 48 0.89 -21.97 12.81
N ILE A 49 -0.44 -22.08 12.97
CA ILE A 49 -1.33 -20.94 12.91
C ILE A 49 -1.22 -20.13 14.20
N THR A 50 -0.87 -18.87 14.09
CA THR A 50 -0.75 -17.93 15.21
C THR A 50 -1.49 -16.64 14.89
N LEU A 51 -2.28 -16.15 15.84
CA LEU A 51 -2.88 -14.82 15.81
C LEU A 51 -2.50 -14.12 17.10
N ASP A 52 -1.75 -13.04 17.00
CA ASP A 52 -1.32 -12.28 18.17
C ASP A 52 -2.35 -11.21 18.59
N GLU A 53 -2.07 -10.54 19.70
CA GLU A 53 -2.90 -9.48 20.27
C GLU A 53 -2.98 -8.22 19.41
N ASN A 54 -2.03 -8.04 18.49
CA ASN A 54 -1.97 -6.92 17.57
C ASN A 54 -2.64 -7.22 16.22
N GLY A 55 -3.19 -8.44 16.04
CA GLY A 55 -3.92 -8.81 14.83
C GLY A 55 -3.06 -9.44 13.73
N TYR A 56 -1.77 -9.72 13.96
CA TYR A 56 -0.94 -10.43 12.98
C TYR A 56 -1.29 -11.91 12.97
N LEU A 57 -1.75 -12.39 11.83
CA LEU A 57 -2.12 -13.79 11.61
C LEU A 57 -1.09 -14.45 10.71
N PHE A 58 -0.40 -15.49 11.22
CA PHE A 58 0.53 -16.28 10.44
C PHE A 58 0.09 -17.75 10.36
N ALA A 59 0.38 -18.39 9.24
CA ALA A 59 0.11 -19.81 9.04
C ALA A 59 1.15 -20.45 8.11
N THR A 60 1.19 -21.79 8.12
CA THR A 60 2.07 -22.60 7.27
C THR A 60 1.28 -23.57 6.44
N LEU A 61 1.54 -23.59 5.14
CA LEU A 61 1.29 -24.76 4.30
C LEU A 61 2.57 -25.64 4.30
N PRO A 62 2.54 -26.84 4.89
CA PRO A 62 3.72 -27.70 4.92
C PRO A 62 4.12 -28.15 3.52
N ALA A 63 5.42 -28.39 3.32
CA ALA A 63 5.93 -28.88 2.05
C ALA A 63 5.32 -30.23 1.68
N ASN A 64 5.12 -30.50 0.39
CA ASN A 64 4.73 -31.80 -0.15
C ASN A 64 5.86 -32.49 -0.90
N ILE A 65 7.11 -32.08 -0.64
CA ILE A 65 8.36 -32.66 -1.17
C ILE A 65 9.34 -32.94 -0.02
N ASP A 66 10.20 -33.95 -0.21
CA ASP A 66 11.25 -34.31 0.77
C ASP A 66 12.54 -33.47 0.61
N LYS A 67 12.64 -32.73 -0.48
CA LYS A 67 13.80 -31.84 -0.77
C LYS A 67 13.74 -30.56 0.02
N SER A 68 14.86 -30.13 0.60
CA SER A 68 14.98 -28.80 1.21
C SER A 68 15.03 -27.76 0.10
N VAL A 69 14.11 -26.83 0.15
CA VAL A 69 14.02 -25.66 -0.72
C VAL A 69 13.75 -24.43 0.14
N PRO A 70 14.03 -23.22 -0.36
CA PRO A 70 13.72 -21.99 0.37
C PRO A 70 12.25 -21.91 0.78
N VAL A 71 12.00 -21.32 1.94
CA VAL A 71 10.66 -21.01 2.41
C VAL A 71 10.24 -19.66 1.83
N VAL A 72 9.14 -19.64 1.08
CA VAL A 72 8.56 -18.42 0.51
C VAL A 72 7.33 -18.00 1.30
N GLY A 73 7.16 -16.69 1.46
CA GLY A 73 5.98 -16.09 2.10
C GLY A 73 5.06 -15.38 1.12
N PHE A 74 3.76 -15.34 1.44
CA PHE A 74 2.78 -14.47 0.80
C PHE A 74 2.06 -13.68 1.89
N ILE A 75 1.93 -12.38 1.67
CA ILE A 75 1.41 -11.42 2.64
C ILE A 75 0.32 -10.56 1.98
N ALA A 76 -0.72 -10.23 2.73
CA ALA A 76 -1.76 -9.29 2.35
C ALA A 76 -2.29 -8.57 3.59
N HIS A 77 -2.77 -7.33 3.44
CA HIS A 77 -3.31 -6.61 4.59
C HIS A 77 -4.83 -6.77 4.75
N MET A 78 -5.28 -6.66 6.00
CA MET A 78 -6.68 -6.91 6.36
C MET A 78 -7.52 -5.65 6.42
N ASP A 79 -6.90 -4.51 6.66
CA ASP A 79 -7.61 -3.24 6.74
C ASP A 79 -7.96 -2.69 5.36
N ILE A 80 -8.76 -1.69 5.35
CA ILE A 80 -9.14 -0.91 4.17
C ILE A 80 -8.93 0.56 4.45
N SER A 81 -8.74 1.34 3.40
CA SER A 81 -8.44 2.76 3.48
C SER A 81 -9.46 3.56 4.29
N PRO A 82 -9.01 4.54 5.10
CA PRO A 82 -9.88 5.50 5.76
C PRO A 82 -10.50 6.55 4.83
N ASP A 83 -10.06 6.61 3.56
CA ASP A 83 -10.47 7.65 2.60
C ASP A 83 -11.96 7.60 2.26
N MET A 84 -12.55 6.40 2.29
CA MET A 84 -13.97 6.19 2.05
C MET A 84 -14.53 5.08 2.94
N SER A 85 -15.81 5.20 3.33
CA SER A 85 -16.48 4.20 4.16
C SER A 85 -16.39 2.80 3.57
N GLY A 86 -15.98 1.84 4.39
CA GLY A 86 -16.04 0.39 4.13
C GLY A 86 -17.12 -0.32 4.92
N LYS A 87 -18.07 0.45 5.48
CA LYS A 87 -19.19 -0.12 6.25
C LYS A 87 -20.34 -0.52 5.33
N ASP A 88 -20.88 -1.71 5.57
CA ASP A 88 -22.01 -2.26 4.81
C ASP A 88 -21.74 -2.34 3.29
N VAL A 89 -20.53 -2.74 2.93
CA VAL A 89 -20.13 -2.97 1.53
C VAL A 89 -21.12 -3.93 0.87
N SER A 90 -21.70 -3.51 -0.25
CA SER A 90 -22.69 -4.28 -0.99
C SER A 90 -22.21 -4.48 -2.43
N PRO A 91 -21.33 -5.44 -2.67
CA PRO A 91 -20.78 -5.70 -3.98
C PRO A 91 -21.81 -6.38 -4.89
N ARG A 92 -21.65 -6.18 -6.20
CA ARG A 92 -22.38 -6.94 -7.21
C ARG A 92 -21.48 -7.33 -8.37
N ILE A 93 -21.84 -8.41 -9.03
CA ILE A 93 -21.15 -8.88 -10.24
C ILE A 93 -21.84 -8.29 -11.45
N VAL A 94 -21.04 -7.72 -12.35
CA VAL A 94 -21.44 -7.32 -13.72
C VAL A 94 -20.86 -8.37 -14.66
N GLU A 95 -21.70 -9.32 -15.04
CA GLU A 95 -21.29 -10.42 -15.93
C GLU A 95 -21.06 -9.93 -17.35
N ASN A 96 -20.00 -10.43 -17.98
CA ASN A 96 -19.65 -10.20 -19.39
C ASN A 96 -19.74 -8.71 -19.76
N TYR A 97 -18.93 -7.89 -19.09
CA TYR A 97 -18.96 -6.43 -19.23
C TYR A 97 -18.93 -5.97 -20.69
N ASP A 98 -19.89 -5.16 -21.10
CA ASP A 98 -20.14 -4.79 -22.51
C ASP A 98 -19.37 -3.53 -22.97
N GLY A 99 -18.60 -2.90 -22.10
CA GLY A 99 -17.84 -1.68 -22.39
C GLY A 99 -18.62 -0.38 -22.22
N LYS A 100 -19.81 -0.42 -21.58
CA LYS A 100 -20.64 0.76 -21.32
C LYS A 100 -20.57 1.23 -19.87
N ASP A 101 -21.24 2.33 -19.60
CA ASP A 101 -21.42 2.87 -18.27
C ASP A 101 -22.07 1.86 -17.32
N ILE A 102 -21.50 1.73 -16.12
CA ILE A 102 -22.05 0.92 -15.03
C ILE A 102 -22.64 1.87 -13.99
N VAL A 103 -23.97 1.89 -13.87
CA VAL A 103 -24.64 2.67 -12.82
C VAL A 103 -24.42 1.96 -11.47
N LEU A 104 -23.62 2.57 -10.59
CA LEU A 104 -23.35 2.07 -9.25
C LEU A 104 -24.47 2.46 -8.27
N CYS A 105 -24.87 3.74 -8.27
CA CYS A 105 -25.97 4.28 -7.47
C CYS A 105 -26.79 5.25 -8.30
N ALA A 106 -28.03 4.86 -8.63
CA ALA A 106 -28.94 5.70 -9.43
C ALA A 106 -29.37 6.97 -8.70
N ASP A 107 -29.69 6.85 -7.40
CA ASP A 107 -30.18 7.95 -6.57
C ASP A 107 -29.14 9.07 -6.40
N GLU A 108 -27.86 8.70 -6.33
CA GLU A 108 -26.73 9.64 -6.20
C GLU A 108 -26.06 9.95 -7.54
N GLN A 109 -26.56 9.40 -8.64
CA GLN A 109 -25.98 9.53 -9.99
C GLN A 109 -24.51 9.11 -10.06
N VAL A 110 -24.12 8.09 -9.28
CA VAL A 110 -22.77 7.54 -9.32
C VAL A 110 -22.68 6.53 -10.44
N VAL A 111 -21.83 6.84 -11.41
CA VAL A 111 -21.64 6.03 -12.61
C VAL A 111 -20.16 5.76 -12.82
N LEU A 112 -19.78 4.48 -12.86
CA LEU A 112 -18.46 4.03 -13.29
C LEU A 112 -18.47 3.98 -14.82
N SER A 113 -17.80 4.94 -15.45
CA SER A 113 -17.90 5.20 -16.89
C SER A 113 -16.53 5.12 -17.56
N PRO A 114 -16.41 4.42 -18.72
CA PRO A 114 -15.18 4.41 -19.50
C PRO A 114 -14.72 5.80 -19.98
N ALA A 115 -15.62 6.78 -20.01
CA ALA A 115 -15.25 8.16 -20.35
C ALA A 115 -14.39 8.83 -19.26
N ARG A 116 -14.47 8.35 -18.00
CA ARG A 116 -13.67 8.82 -16.86
C ARG A 116 -12.57 7.83 -16.49
N PHE A 117 -12.83 6.56 -16.66
CA PHE A 117 -12.00 5.43 -16.29
C PHE A 117 -11.80 4.56 -17.54
N PRO A 118 -10.94 4.98 -18.48
CA PRO A 118 -10.75 4.32 -19.76
C PRO A 118 -10.23 2.89 -19.65
N GLU A 119 -9.54 2.55 -18.55
CA GLU A 119 -9.06 1.20 -18.22
C GLU A 119 -10.18 0.16 -18.16
N LEU A 120 -11.42 0.57 -17.88
CA LEU A 120 -12.59 -0.32 -17.96
C LEU A 120 -12.73 -1.02 -19.32
N LEU A 121 -12.30 -0.38 -20.40
CA LEU A 121 -12.42 -0.95 -21.76
C LEU A 121 -11.52 -2.16 -21.98
N ASP A 122 -10.44 -2.29 -21.21
CA ASP A 122 -9.52 -3.42 -21.28
C ASP A 122 -10.15 -4.70 -20.70
N HIS A 123 -11.22 -4.54 -19.90
CA HIS A 123 -11.96 -5.63 -19.28
C HIS A 123 -13.28 -5.99 -19.97
N LYS A 124 -13.46 -5.57 -21.21
CA LYS A 124 -14.65 -5.92 -21.98
C LYS A 124 -14.72 -7.42 -22.21
N GLY A 125 -15.85 -8.01 -21.82
CA GLY A 125 -16.09 -9.46 -21.88
C GLY A 125 -15.71 -10.20 -20.60
N GLU A 126 -15.16 -9.50 -19.60
CA GLU A 126 -14.85 -10.07 -18.29
C GLU A 126 -15.99 -9.83 -17.29
N ASP A 127 -15.98 -10.56 -16.18
CA ASP A 127 -16.92 -10.40 -15.08
C ASP A 127 -16.31 -9.45 -14.01
N LEU A 128 -16.99 -8.34 -13.75
CA LEU A 128 -16.50 -7.32 -12.82
C LEU A 128 -17.24 -7.36 -11.49
N ILE A 129 -16.53 -7.32 -10.38
CA ILE A 129 -17.12 -7.04 -9.09
C ILE A 129 -17.00 -5.54 -8.82
N VAL A 130 -18.12 -4.89 -8.57
CA VAL A 130 -18.20 -3.44 -8.35
C VAL A 130 -18.92 -3.14 -7.03
N THR A 131 -18.68 -1.94 -6.49
CA THR A 131 -19.39 -1.44 -5.31
C THR A 131 -20.81 -0.94 -5.67
N ASN A 132 -21.59 -0.59 -4.64
CA ASN A 132 -22.87 0.11 -4.80
C ASN A 132 -22.74 1.64 -4.93
N GLY A 133 -21.54 2.17 -5.06
CA GLY A 133 -21.25 3.59 -5.19
C GLY A 133 -21.35 4.40 -3.89
N LYS A 134 -21.64 3.78 -2.75
CA LYS A 134 -21.74 4.41 -1.42
C LYS A 134 -20.55 4.12 -0.52
N THR A 135 -19.80 3.07 -0.84
CA THR A 135 -18.60 2.63 -0.13
C THR A 135 -17.48 2.37 -1.12
N LEU A 136 -16.24 2.22 -0.64
CA LEU A 136 -15.24 1.49 -1.40
C LEU A 136 -15.64 0.02 -1.54
N LEU A 137 -14.93 -0.77 -2.36
CA LEU A 137 -15.15 -2.22 -2.50
C LEU A 137 -14.33 -3.01 -1.45
N GLY A 138 -13.10 -2.59 -1.20
CA GLY A 138 -12.13 -3.27 -0.36
C GLY A 138 -11.38 -4.38 -1.11
N ALA A 139 -11.20 -4.25 -2.42
CA ALA A 139 -10.33 -5.12 -3.20
C ALA A 139 -8.88 -4.95 -2.74
N ASP A 140 -8.51 -3.76 -2.38
CA ASP A 140 -7.30 -3.40 -1.67
C ASP A 140 -7.53 -3.58 -0.14
N ASP A 141 -6.97 -4.63 0.52
CA ASP A 141 -6.25 -5.75 -0.11
C ASP A 141 -6.91 -7.11 0.20
N LYS A 142 -8.25 -7.12 0.35
CA LYS A 142 -8.99 -8.37 0.57
C LYS A 142 -9.01 -9.29 -0.66
N ALA A 143 -8.66 -8.75 -1.85
CA ALA A 143 -8.43 -9.57 -3.02
C ALA A 143 -7.16 -10.42 -2.83
N GLY A 144 -6.04 -9.81 -2.43
CA GLY A 144 -4.81 -10.53 -2.13
C GLY A 144 -5.00 -11.61 -1.06
N ILE A 145 -5.78 -11.32 0.00
CA ILE A 145 -6.15 -12.34 1.00
C ILE A 145 -6.91 -13.51 0.35
N ALA A 146 -7.92 -13.22 -0.47
CA ALA A 146 -8.73 -14.25 -1.12
C ALA A 146 -7.91 -15.09 -2.09
N GLU A 147 -6.98 -14.49 -2.80
CA GLU A 147 -6.04 -15.12 -3.73
C GLU A 147 -5.07 -16.05 -3.01
N ILE A 148 -4.46 -15.59 -1.91
CA ILE A 148 -3.55 -16.40 -1.09
C ILE A 148 -4.29 -17.62 -0.52
N VAL A 149 -5.44 -17.42 0.12
CA VAL A 149 -6.21 -18.52 0.72
C VAL A 149 -6.70 -19.50 -0.34
N SER A 150 -7.10 -19.01 -1.52
CA SER A 150 -7.56 -19.87 -2.62
C SER A 150 -6.40 -20.63 -3.27
N ALA A 151 -5.24 -20.01 -3.44
CA ALA A 151 -4.03 -20.69 -3.92
C ALA A 151 -3.61 -21.83 -2.99
N VAL A 152 -3.65 -21.60 -1.69
CA VAL A 152 -3.35 -22.63 -0.69
C VAL A 152 -4.36 -23.77 -0.73
N ALA A 153 -5.65 -23.45 -0.80
CA ALA A 153 -6.70 -24.47 -0.94
C ALA A 153 -6.48 -25.30 -2.21
N TYR A 154 -6.18 -24.65 -3.33
CA TYR A 154 -5.90 -25.30 -4.59
C TYR A 154 -4.68 -26.24 -4.52
N LEU A 155 -3.56 -25.79 -3.93
CA LEU A 155 -2.37 -26.63 -3.74
C LEU A 155 -2.66 -27.87 -2.87
N LYS A 156 -3.51 -27.76 -1.87
CA LYS A 156 -3.93 -28.90 -1.04
C LYS A 156 -4.81 -29.89 -1.80
N GLU A 157 -5.65 -29.43 -2.69
CA GLU A 157 -6.50 -30.26 -3.55
C GLU A 157 -5.71 -30.91 -4.69
N HIS A 158 -4.53 -30.34 -5.05
CA HIS A 158 -3.66 -30.75 -6.14
C HIS A 158 -2.26 -31.18 -5.67
N PRO A 159 -2.12 -32.30 -4.94
CA PRO A 159 -0.84 -32.74 -4.38
C PRO A 159 0.20 -33.13 -5.44
N GLU A 160 -0.19 -33.25 -6.70
CA GLU A 160 0.72 -33.43 -7.84
C GLU A 160 1.55 -32.17 -8.10
N ILE A 161 1.05 -30.97 -7.77
CA ILE A 161 1.81 -29.72 -7.83
C ILE A 161 2.78 -29.69 -6.64
N LYS A 162 4.06 -29.71 -6.96
CA LYS A 162 5.11 -29.79 -5.94
C LYS A 162 5.46 -28.41 -5.42
N HIS A 163 5.50 -28.28 -4.09
CA HIS A 163 5.86 -27.03 -3.41
C HIS A 163 6.66 -27.28 -2.13
N GLY A 164 7.51 -26.34 -1.78
CA GLY A 164 8.17 -26.27 -0.48
C GLY A 164 7.23 -25.81 0.63
N LYS A 165 7.77 -25.54 1.80
CA LYS A 165 7.05 -24.85 2.89
C LYS A 165 6.66 -23.44 2.43
N ILE A 166 5.40 -23.06 2.60
CA ILE A 166 4.88 -21.73 2.29
C ILE A 166 4.41 -21.08 3.58
N ARG A 167 4.83 -19.84 3.81
CA ARG A 167 4.33 -18.99 4.91
C ARG A 167 3.25 -18.06 4.41
N ILE A 168 2.22 -17.86 5.21
CA ILE A 168 1.11 -16.96 4.95
C ILE A 168 1.05 -15.95 6.08
N GLY A 169 0.98 -14.69 5.74
CA GLY A 169 0.88 -13.58 6.70
C GLY A 169 -0.26 -12.64 6.34
N PHE A 170 -1.11 -12.36 7.32
CA PHE A 170 -2.11 -11.28 7.20
C PHE A 170 -1.87 -10.27 8.31
N ASN A 171 -1.75 -9.01 7.94
CA ASN A 171 -1.40 -7.92 8.85
C ASN A 171 -2.46 -6.83 8.87
N PRO A 172 -2.59 -6.10 9.99
CA PRO A 172 -3.47 -4.95 10.13
C PRO A 172 -2.77 -3.66 9.72
N ASP A 173 -3.54 -2.57 9.54
CA ASP A 173 -3.09 -1.18 9.55
C ASP A 173 -2.05 -0.79 8.48
N GLU A 174 -2.05 -1.46 7.32
CA GLU A 174 -1.21 -1.09 6.18
C GLU A 174 -1.55 0.31 5.69
N GLU A 175 -2.82 0.59 5.48
CA GLU A 175 -3.37 1.81 4.89
C GLU A 175 -3.07 3.10 5.68
N ILE A 176 -2.63 2.94 6.91
CA ILE A 176 -2.13 4.03 7.76
C ILE A 176 -0.61 3.94 8.01
N GLY A 177 0.09 3.10 7.22
CA GLY A 177 1.54 2.95 7.23
C GLY A 177 2.09 2.22 8.47
N LEU A 178 1.27 1.48 9.21
CA LEU A 178 1.66 0.77 10.43
C LEU A 178 1.71 -0.75 10.28
N GLY A 179 1.37 -1.30 9.11
CA GLY A 179 1.24 -2.73 8.88
C GLY A 179 2.50 -3.53 9.18
N ALA A 180 3.67 -3.04 8.80
CA ALA A 180 4.92 -3.70 9.10
C ALA A 180 5.47 -3.44 10.53
N HIS A 181 4.90 -2.50 11.29
CA HIS A 181 5.50 -2.00 12.54
C HIS A 181 5.78 -3.11 13.56
N LYS A 182 4.77 -3.93 13.87
CA LYS A 182 4.88 -5.03 14.84
C LYS A 182 4.98 -6.40 14.19
N PHE A 183 5.10 -6.45 12.87
CA PHE A 183 5.28 -7.71 12.14
C PHE A 183 6.57 -8.39 12.59
N ASN A 184 6.46 -9.59 13.13
CA ASN A 184 7.59 -10.37 13.62
C ASN A 184 8.19 -11.22 12.49
N VAL A 185 9.21 -10.67 11.81
CA VAL A 185 9.89 -11.30 10.68
C VAL A 185 10.54 -12.64 11.07
N GLU A 186 11.12 -12.74 12.27
CA GLU A 186 11.75 -13.99 12.75
C GLU A 186 10.70 -15.08 12.96
N GLN A 187 9.56 -14.76 13.57
CA GLN A 187 8.45 -15.72 13.73
C GLN A 187 7.80 -16.07 12.40
N PHE A 188 7.71 -15.12 11.47
CA PHE A 188 7.20 -15.39 10.14
C PHE A 188 8.09 -16.41 9.42
N GLY A 189 9.41 -16.30 9.52
CA GLY A 189 10.36 -17.38 9.25
C GLY A 189 10.38 -17.85 7.81
N CYS A 190 10.48 -16.95 6.83
CA CYS A 190 10.75 -17.25 5.42
C CYS A 190 11.98 -16.48 4.92
N GLU A 191 12.54 -16.90 3.80
CA GLU A 191 13.72 -16.28 3.22
C GLU A 191 13.38 -15.01 2.45
N TRP A 192 12.22 -14.97 1.82
CA TRP A 192 11.60 -13.80 1.22
C TRP A 192 10.07 -13.97 1.17
N ALA A 193 9.38 -12.90 0.94
CA ALA A 193 7.94 -12.92 0.73
C ALA A 193 7.53 -12.05 -0.47
N TYR A 194 6.27 -12.13 -0.84
CA TYR A 194 5.60 -11.22 -1.76
C TYR A 194 4.36 -10.67 -1.07
N THR A 195 4.16 -9.35 -1.11
CA THR A 195 2.84 -8.79 -0.82
C THR A 195 1.96 -8.90 -2.07
N MET A 196 0.73 -9.35 -1.89
CA MET A 196 -0.28 -9.41 -2.96
C MET A 196 -1.11 -8.12 -2.93
N ASP A 197 -0.44 -6.98 -3.08
CA ASP A 197 -0.92 -5.64 -2.79
C ASP A 197 -0.63 -4.65 -3.96
N GLY A 198 -0.31 -5.19 -5.12
CA GLY A 198 -0.16 -4.40 -6.34
C GLY A 198 -1.50 -4.17 -7.04
N GLY A 199 -1.53 -3.26 -8.02
CA GLY A 199 -2.73 -2.88 -8.76
C GLY A 199 -3.04 -3.80 -9.93
N GLU A 200 -2.79 -3.30 -11.15
CA GLU A 200 -3.14 -3.94 -12.40
C GLU A 200 -2.41 -5.25 -12.67
N VAL A 201 -3.04 -6.15 -13.42
CA VAL A 201 -2.46 -7.43 -13.80
C VAL A 201 -1.09 -7.26 -14.46
N GLY A 202 -0.11 -8.00 -13.95
CA GLY A 202 1.27 -7.99 -14.41
C GLY A 202 2.17 -7.03 -13.63
N GLU A 203 1.66 -6.16 -12.78
CA GLU A 203 2.50 -5.31 -11.93
C GLU A 203 3.38 -6.14 -11.01
N LEU A 204 4.68 -5.87 -11.09
CA LEU A 204 5.72 -6.42 -10.24
C LEU A 204 6.58 -5.26 -9.75
N GLU A 205 6.53 -4.99 -8.46
CA GLU A 205 7.07 -3.78 -7.90
C GLU A 205 8.11 -4.10 -6.83
N PHE A 206 9.33 -3.62 -7.06
CA PHE A 206 10.44 -3.75 -6.10
C PHE A 206 11.19 -2.45 -5.89
N GLU A 207 10.57 -1.35 -6.32
CA GLU A 207 11.02 0.01 -6.11
C GLU A 207 9.87 0.88 -5.60
N ASN A 208 10.17 1.72 -4.63
CA ASN A 208 9.24 2.69 -4.08
C ASN A 208 9.96 4.00 -3.75
N PHE A 209 9.22 5.05 -3.42
CA PHE A 209 9.85 6.28 -2.94
C PHE A 209 10.65 6.05 -1.64
N ASN A 210 11.75 6.82 -1.47
CA ASN A 210 12.19 7.21 -0.14
C ASN A 210 11.27 8.34 0.34
N ALA A 211 10.91 8.34 1.60
CA ALA A 211 9.90 9.20 2.16
C ALA A 211 10.30 9.86 3.48
N ALA A 212 10.05 11.15 3.57
CA ALA A 212 10.16 11.89 4.83
C ALA A 212 8.98 12.86 4.97
N SER A 213 8.66 13.18 6.22
CA SER A 213 7.83 14.32 6.58
C SER A 213 8.70 15.46 7.11
N ALA A 214 8.27 16.70 6.83
CA ALA A 214 8.90 17.90 7.35
C ALA A 214 7.86 18.80 7.97
N LYS A 215 8.06 19.14 9.24
CA LYS A 215 7.24 20.12 9.95
C LYS A 215 8.09 21.33 10.27
N ILE A 216 7.66 22.51 9.78
CA ILE A 216 8.34 23.79 10.03
C ILE A 216 7.42 24.69 10.83
N VAL A 217 7.93 25.20 11.93
CA VAL A 217 7.24 26.18 12.78
C VAL A 217 7.93 27.52 12.61
N PHE A 218 7.19 28.52 12.12
CA PHE A 218 7.65 29.89 11.99
C PHE A 218 7.08 30.73 13.14
N LYS A 219 7.95 31.45 13.87
CA LYS A 219 7.58 32.36 14.95
C LYS A 219 7.56 33.77 14.42
N GLY A 220 6.50 34.47 14.75
CA GLY A 220 6.34 35.92 14.45
C GLY A 220 6.54 36.77 15.69
N ARG A 221 6.24 38.01 15.53
CA ARG A 221 6.14 39.03 16.59
C ARG A 221 5.04 39.97 16.24
N ASN A 222 3.93 39.90 16.97
CA ASN A 222 2.77 40.76 16.76
C ASN A 222 2.92 42.09 17.48
N VAL A 223 2.43 43.12 16.84
CA VAL A 223 2.22 44.46 17.41
C VAL A 223 1.01 45.08 16.72
N HIS A 224 0.43 46.11 17.32
CA HIS A 224 -0.69 46.83 16.72
C HIS A 224 -0.32 47.34 15.31
N PRO A 225 -1.13 47.02 14.26
CA PRO A 225 -0.79 47.32 12.86
C PRO A 225 -0.37 48.77 12.58
N GLY A 226 -0.98 49.73 13.27
CA GLY A 226 -0.65 51.15 13.14
C GLY A 226 0.78 51.51 13.62
N TYR A 227 1.44 50.64 14.39
CA TYR A 227 2.79 50.84 14.93
C TYR A 227 3.77 49.72 14.49
N ALA A 228 3.41 48.96 13.48
CA ALA A 228 4.09 47.75 13.09
C ALA A 228 5.41 47.93 12.33
N LYS A 229 5.65 49.16 11.78
CA LYS A 229 6.84 49.42 10.96
C LYS A 229 8.13 49.12 11.74
N ASN A 230 8.97 48.25 11.18
CA ASN A 230 10.25 47.77 11.74
C ASN A 230 10.13 47.03 13.08
N LYS A 231 8.91 46.59 13.47
CA LYS A 231 8.64 45.86 14.71
C LYS A 231 7.96 44.52 14.49
N MET A 232 6.91 44.50 13.65
CA MET A 232 6.15 43.27 13.38
C MET A 232 6.94 42.31 12.51
N ILE A 233 6.91 41.02 12.87
CA ILE A 233 7.26 39.91 12.03
C ILE A 233 5.98 39.07 11.91
N ASN A 234 5.41 39.03 10.73
CA ASN A 234 4.22 38.23 10.47
C ASN A 234 4.65 36.83 10.02
N SER A 235 4.46 35.80 10.87
CA SER A 235 4.88 34.42 10.62
C SER A 235 4.26 33.82 9.36
N ILE A 236 3.03 34.21 8.98
CA ILE A 236 2.38 33.75 7.74
C ILE A 236 3.18 34.23 6.51
N ARG A 237 3.67 35.47 6.53
CA ARG A 237 4.51 36.00 5.46
C ARG A 237 5.88 35.35 5.40
N VAL A 238 6.45 34.97 6.56
CA VAL A 238 7.71 34.25 6.65
C VAL A 238 7.52 32.84 6.07
N ALA A 239 6.43 32.14 6.43
CA ALA A 239 6.07 30.85 5.88
C ALA A 239 5.89 30.90 4.35
N ASN A 240 5.15 31.93 3.83
CA ASN A 240 5.01 32.13 2.40
C ASN A 240 6.35 32.37 1.70
N ARG A 241 7.27 33.11 2.35
CA ARG A 241 8.64 33.32 1.84
C ARG A 241 9.39 31.98 1.71
N PHE A 242 9.31 31.11 2.72
CA PHE A 242 9.90 29.77 2.70
C PHE A 242 9.33 28.93 1.55
N ILE A 243 7.99 28.84 1.47
CA ILE A 243 7.28 28.09 0.43
C ILE A 243 7.73 28.55 -0.97
N SER A 244 7.86 29.87 -1.18
CA SER A 244 8.25 30.45 -2.47
C SER A 244 9.72 30.20 -2.85
N MET A 245 10.55 29.70 -1.94
CA MET A 245 11.95 29.32 -2.24
C MET A 245 12.10 27.90 -2.76
N LEU A 246 11.09 27.05 -2.58
CA LEU A 246 11.07 25.70 -3.14
C LEU A 246 10.72 25.73 -4.64
N PRO A 247 11.21 24.78 -5.45
CA PRO A 247 10.90 24.71 -6.87
C PRO A 247 9.39 24.49 -7.11
N SER A 248 8.76 25.38 -7.84
CA SER A 248 7.31 25.33 -8.10
C SER A 248 6.85 24.21 -9.02
N HIS A 249 7.79 23.57 -9.73
CA HIS A 249 7.53 22.46 -10.65
C HIS A 249 7.86 21.08 -10.05
N GLU A 250 8.41 21.03 -8.82
CA GLU A 250 8.69 19.80 -8.12
C GLU A 250 7.60 19.50 -7.08
N THR A 251 6.36 19.40 -7.55
CA THR A 251 5.17 19.09 -6.76
C THR A 251 4.43 17.90 -7.37
N PRO A 252 3.57 17.19 -6.62
CA PRO A 252 2.88 16.01 -7.15
C PRO A 252 2.14 16.25 -8.46
N GLU A 253 1.52 17.40 -8.62
CA GLU A 253 0.77 17.78 -9.82
C GLU A 253 1.64 18.09 -11.05
N HIS A 254 2.96 18.14 -10.90
CA HIS A 254 3.92 18.41 -11.97
C HIS A 254 4.94 17.32 -12.20
N THR A 255 4.85 16.20 -11.48
CA THR A 255 5.86 15.14 -11.51
C THR A 255 5.25 13.78 -11.80
N GLU A 256 5.98 12.93 -12.52
CA GLU A 256 5.57 11.57 -12.87
C GLU A 256 6.75 10.58 -12.80
N GLY A 257 6.49 9.27 -12.95
CA GLY A 257 7.50 8.23 -12.98
C GLY A 257 8.45 8.31 -11.79
N TYR A 258 9.74 8.45 -12.06
CA TYR A 258 10.82 8.51 -11.06
C TYR A 258 11.09 9.91 -10.48
N GLU A 259 10.34 10.91 -10.89
CA GLU A 259 10.53 12.28 -10.43
C GLU A 259 10.06 12.45 -8.99
N GLY A 260 10.95 13.00 -8.14
CA GLY A 260 10.65 13.31 -6.75
C GLY A 260 9.97 14.67 -6.59
N PHE A 261 9.38 14.89 -5.42
CA PHE A 261 8.63 16.12 -5.16
C PHE A 261 8.71 16.59 -3.69
N TYR A 262 8.30 17.85 -3.50
CA TYR A 262 7.93 18.46 -2.23
C TYR A 262 6.42 18.71 -2.24
N HIS A 263 5.68 18.09 -1.35
CA HIS A 263 4.23 18.29 -1.27
C HIS A 263 3.84 19.00 0.02
N LEU A 264 3.36 20.23 -0.09
CA LEU A 264 2.78 20.98 1.03
C LEU A 264 1.40 20.39 1.35
N ILE A 265 1.30 19.67 2.46
CA ILE A 265 0.04 19.00 2.86
C ILE A 265 -0.76 19.79 3.89
N GLY A 266 -0.16 20.78 4.55
CA GLY A 266 -0.87 21.56 5.55
C GLY A 266 -0.21 22.87 5.89
N ILE A 267 -1.04 23.87 6.16
CA ILE A 267 -0.63 25.17 6.69
C ILE A 267 -1.67 25.65 7.69
N THR A 268 -1.21 26.00 8.89
CA THR A 268 -2.05 26.63 9.93
C THR A 268 -1.27 27.78 10.53
N GLY A 269 -1.85 28.97 10.58
CA GLY A 269 -1.07 30.10 11.06
C GLY A 269 -1.84 31.37 11.40
N GLU A 270 -1.19 32.13 12.30
CA GLU A 270 -1.53 33.46 12.72
C GLU A 270 -0.29 34.36 12.68
N VAL A 271 -0.40 35.64 13.06
CA VAL A 271 0.76 36.54 13.06
C VAL A 271 1.91 36.08 13.95
N GLU A 272 1.58 35.47 15.10
CA GLU A 272 2.56 35.02 16.10
C GLU A 272 3.22 33.67 15.73
N GLN A 273 2.48 32.75 15.08
CA GLN A 273 3.00 31.45 14.73
C GLN A 273 2.30 30.87 13.52
N THR A 274 3.08 30.30 12.62
CA THR A 274 2.59 29.52 11.47
C THR A 274 3.32 28.17 11.44
N THR A 275 2.56 27.10 11.26
CA THR A 275 3.10 25.75 11.04
C THR A 275 2.81 25.34 9.60
N VAL A 276 3.80 24.81 8.91
CA VAL A 276 3.66 24.15 7.61
C VAL A 276 4.13 22.73 7.69
N THR A 277 3.44 21.84 6.97
CA THR A 277 3.76 20.41 6.92
C THR A 277 3.95 19.99 5.47
N TYR A 278 5.05 19.30 5.22
CA TYR A 278 5.40 18.74 3.92
C TYR A 278 5.60 17.24 4.02
N ILE A 279 5.38 16.55 2.89
CA ILE A 279 6.00 15.26 2.61
C ILE A 279 7.01 15.43 1.48
N ILE A 280 8.13 14.71 1.61
CA ILE A 280 9.26 14.74 0.69
C ILE A 280 9.40 13.33 0.11
N ARG A 281 9.49 13.22 -1.22
CA ARG A 281 9.58 11.96 -1.94
C ARG A 281 10.66 12.01 -3.01
N ASP A 282 11.44 10.96 -3.14
CA ASP A 282 12.32 10.70 -4.28
C ASP A 282 12.69 9.22 -4.34
N HIS A 283 12.75 8.62 -5.52
CA HIS A 283 13.21 7.23 -5.68
C HIS A 283 14.72 7.09 -5.45
N ASP A 284 15.48 8.09 -5.85
CA ASP A 284 16.93 8.12 -5.68
C ASP A 284 17.32 8.56 -4.27
N ARG A 285 18.11 7.73 -3.58
CA ARG A 285 18.52 8.00 -2.19
C ARG A 285 19.35 9.27 -2.05
N VAL A 286 20.24 9.55 -3.00
CA VAL A 286 21.12 10.72 -2.92
C VAL A 286 20.32 12.01 -3.15
N ARG A 287 19.39 12.00 -4.10
CA ARG A 287 18.46 13.12 -4.33
C ARG A 287 17.53 13.33 -3.15
N PHE A 288 17.00 12.26 -2.57
CA PHE A 288 16.17 12.32 -1.37
C PHE A 288 16.89 13.00 -0.20
N GLU A 289 18.13 12.59 0.10
CA GLU A 289 18.93 13.24 1.14
C GLU A 289 19.24 14.70 0.80
N SER A 290 19.49 15.01 -0.48
CA SER A 290 19.67 16.40 -0.94
C SER A 290 18.41 17.26 -0.72
N ARG A 291 17.22 16.69 -0.96
CA ARG A 291 15.94 17.37 -0.71
C ARG A 291 15.75 17.72 0.76
N LYS A 292 16.10 16.84 1.67
CA LYS A 292 16.04 17.12 3.12
C LYS A 292 17.02 18.24 3.50
N LYS A 293 18.25 18.19 2.99
CA LYS A 293 19.25 19.24 3.22
C LYS A 293 18.82 20.61 2.69
N GLU A 294 18.04 20.65 1.60
CA GLU A 294 17.51 21.92 1.10
C GLU A 294 16.54 22.54 2.11
N PHE A 295 15.70 21.76 2.80
CA PHE A 295 14.87 22.28 3.89
C PHE A 295 15.70 22.88 5.02
N GLU A 296 16.76 22.19 5.45
CA GLU A 296 17.68 22.69 6.48
C GLU A 296 18.34 23.99 6.04
N HIS A 297 18.80 24.07 4.79
CA HIS A 297 19.40 25.27 4.23
C HIS A 297 18.42 26.45 4.15
N LEU A 298 17.19 26.19 3.72
CA LEU A 298 16.14 27.22 3.64
C LEU A 298 15.75 27.76 5.02
N VAL A 299 15.68 26.89 6.04
CA VAL A 299 15.46 27.30 7.43
C VAL A 299 16.60 28.17 7.94
N CYS A 300 17.85 27.83 7.64
CA CYS A 300 18.99 28.68 7.96
C CYS A 300 18.90 30.05 7.29
N LYS A 301 18.48 30.12 6.00
CA LYS A 301 18.26 31.40 5.30
C LYS A 301 17.17 32.24 5.97
N ILE A 302 16.05 31.64 6.36
CA ILE A 302 14.96 32.34 7.07
C ILE A 302 15.48 32.89 8.42
N ASN A 303 16.21 32.10 9.18
CA ASN A 303 16.77 32.54 10.46
C ASN A 303 17.79 33.68 10.27
N ALA A 304 18.59 33.63 9.22
CA ALA A 304 19.51 34.73 8.90
C ALA A 304 18.77 36.03 8.49
N GLU A 305 17.64 35.91 7.77
CA GLU A 305 16.85 37.06 7.29
C GLU A 305 16.00 37.71 8.42
N TYR A 306 15.36 36.90 9.27
CA TYR A 306 14.37 37.36 10.26
C TYR A 306 14.84 37.26 11.71
N GLY A 307 15.97 36.67 11.98
CA GLY A 307 16.54 36.46 13.32
C GLY A 307 16.52 34.99 13.74
N GLU A 308 17.51 34.62 14.54
CA GLU A 308 17.69 33.26 15.05
C GLU A 308 16.47 32.75 15.80
N GLY A 309 16.03 31.51 15.50
CA GLY A 309 14.86 30.87 16.12
C GLY A 309 13.52 31.29 15.51
N THR A 310 13.51 32.10 14.43
CA THR A 310 12.30 32.42 13.68
C THR A 310 11.70 31.19 13.00
N ALA A 311 12.54 30.27 12.48
CA ALA A 311 12.08 29.01 11.87
C ALA A 311 12.73 27.83 12.58
N ALA A 312 11.94 26.82 12.90
CA ALA A 312 12.38 25.55 13.45
C ALA A 312 11.84 24.39 12.61
N LEU A 313 12.72 23.46 12.22
CA LEU A 313 12.42 22.30 11.36
C LEU A 313 12.50 21.02 12.18
N VAL A 314 11.54 20.14 11.95
CA VAL A 314 11.57 18.72 12.35
C VAL A 314 11.42 17.88 11.11
N LEU A 315 12.41 17.05 10.82
CA LEU A 315 12.40 16.05 9.76
C LEU A 315 12.22 14.66 10.37
N HIS A 316 11.41 13.84 9.74
CA HIS A 316 11.20 12.45 10.13
C HIS A 316 11.17 11.57 8.88
N ASP A 317 12.13 10.62 8.80
CA ASP A 317 12.15 9.63 7.73
C ASP A 317 11.07 8.59 8.01
N GLN A 318 10.26 8.28 7.01
CA GLN A 318 9.12 7.37 7.12
C GLN A 318 9.46 5.97 6.63
N TYR A 319 10.00 5.88 5.41
CA TYR A 319 10.44 4.63 4.80
C TYR A 319 11.46 4.93 3.68
N TYR A 320 12.08 3.87 3.17
CA TYR A 320 13.09 3.96 2.13
C TYR A 320 12.74 3.06 0.95
N ASN A 321 13.39 3.29 -0.20
CA ASN A 321 13.22 2.49 -1.38
C ASN A 321 13.74 1.06 -1.14
N MET A 322 12.83 0.07 -1.25
CA MET A 322 13.15 -1.34 -1.02
C MET A 322 14.14 -1.92 -2.04
N ARG A 323 14.36 -1.26 -3.17
CA ARG A 323 15.32 -1.68 -4.20
C ARG A 323 16.68 -2.02 -3.61
N GLU A 324 17.20 -1.23 -2.66
CA GLU A 324 18.48 -1.51 -2.00
C GLU A 324 18.53 -2.87 -1.29
N LYS A 325 17.38 -3.42 -0.90
CA LYS A 325 17.23 -4.73 -0.22
C LYS A 325 16.91 -5.84 -1.20
N ILE A 326 16.30 -5.53 -2.33
CA ILE A 326 15.91 -6.49 -3.35
C ILE A 326 17.04 -6.77 -4.35
N GLU A 327 17.82 -5.75 -4.74
CA GLU A 327 18.95 -5.91 -5.70
C GLU A 327 19.93 -7.06 -5.35
N PRO A 328 20.30 -7.31 -4.07
CA PRO A 328 21.17 -8.45 -3.75
C PRO A 328 20.54 -9.82 -3.96
N VAL A 329 19.21 -9.90 -4.12
CA VAL A 329 18.43 -11.14 -4.19
C VAL A 329 17.47 -11.16 -5.40
N MET A 330 17.89 -10.60 -6.54
CA MET A 330 17.06 -10.45 -7.75
C MET A 330 16.42 -11.75 -8.25
N HIS A 331 16.93 -12.91 -7.84
CA HIS A 331 16.32 -14.20 -8.18
C HIS A 331 14.86 -14.31 -7.73
N ILE A 332 14.42 -13.55 -6.71
CA ILE A 332 13.03 -13.53 -6.28
C ILE A 332 12.15 -12.79 -7.29
N ILE A 333 12.67 -11.71 -7.90
CA ILE A 333 12.01 -10.99 -8.99
C ILE A 333 11.94 -11.86 -10.24
N ASP A 334 13.05 -12.52 -10.62
CA ASP A 334 13.09 -13.45 -11.75
C ASP A 334 12.09 -14.63 -11.57
N THR A 335 11.89 -15.09 -10.34
CA THR A 335 10.91 -16.13 -10.02
C THR A 335 9.49 -15.67 -10.24
N ALA A 336 9.12 -14.48 -9.73
CA ALA A 336 7.80 -13.87 -9.94
C ALA A 336 7.56 -13.59 -11.43
N PHE A 337 8.55 -13.03 -12.12
CA PHE A 337 8.51 -12.75 -13.56
C PHE A 337 8.19 -14.02 -14.36
N LYS A 338 8.96 -15.10 -14.17
CA LYS A 338 8.73 -16.39 -14.82
C LYS A 338 7.39 -17.00 -14.45
N ALA A 339 6.92 -16.82 -13.23
CA ALA A 339 5.61 -17.33 -12.81
C ALA A 339 4.49 -16.62 -13.57
N MET A 340 4.56 -15.31 -13.72
CA MET A 340 3.60 -14.52 -14.50
C MET A 340 3.57 -14.97 -15.96
N GLU A 341 4.72 -15.03 -16.62
CA GLU A 341 4.82 -15.50 -18.01
C GLU A 341 4.24 -16.91 -18.18
N ALA A 342 4.54 -17.83 -17.24
CA ALA A 342 4.08 -19.21 -17.31
C ALA A 342 2.56 -19.37 -17.18
N VAL A 343 1.86 -18.40 -16.59
CA VAL A 343 0.39 -18.37 -16.51
C VAL A 343 -0.25 -17.43 -17.52
N GLY A 344 0.55 -16.92 -18.49
CA GLY A 344 0.07 -16.06 -19.58
C GLY A 344 -0.18 -14.62 -19.18
N VAL A 345 0.46 -14.16 -18.10
CA VAL A 345 0.47 -12.75 -17.68
C VAL A 345 1.76 -12.10 -18.15
N GLU A 346 1.67 -10.95 -18.83
CA GLU A 346 2.83 -10.16 -19.21
C GLU A 346 3.30 -9.34 -17.99
N PRO A 347 4.53 -9.55 -17.51
CA PRO A 347 5.04 -8.81 -16.35
C PRO A 347 5.38 -7.35 -16.69
N HIS A 348 4.94 -6.43 -15.84
CA HIS A 348 5.25 -5.01 -15.92
C HIS A 348 5.95 -4.54 -14.66
N VAL A 349 7.27 -4.31 -14.76
CA VAL A 349 8.02 -3.75 -13.63
C VAL A 349 7.70 -2.26 -13.52
N LYS A 350 7.15 -1.86 -12.38
CA LYS A 350 6.73 -0.49 -12.10
C LYS A 350 7.30 -0.02 -10.77
N ALA A 351 7.65 1.24 -10.68
CA ALA A 351 8.06 1.86 -9.43
C ALA A 351 6.86 2.48 -8.72
N ILE A 352 6.69 2.16 -7.44
CA ILE A 352 5.60 2.68 -6.61
C ILE A 352 5.88 4.14 -6.26
N ARG A 353 4.91 5.02 -6.48
CA ARG A 353 4.98 6.43 -6.06
C ARG A 353 4.44 6.65 -4.63
N GLY A 354 4.59 5.68 -3.77
CA GLY A 354 4.17 5.63 -2.37
C GLY A 354 5.09 4.75 -1.55
N GLY A 355 4.59 4.23 -0.45
CA GLY A 355 5.18 3.19 0.37
C GLY A 355 4.28 1.98 0.41
N THR A 356 4.80 0.85 0.85
CA THR A 356 4.04 -0.39 1.09
C THR A 356 4.64 -1.12 2.29
N ASP A 357 3.93 -2.06 2.83
CA ASP A 357 4.47 -2.96 3.86
C ASP A 357 5.69 -3.73 3.35
N GLY A 358 5.69 -4.14 2.08
CA GLY A 358 6.84 -4.80 1.46
C GLY A 358 8.12 -3.98 1.55
N ALA A 359 8.04 -2.66 1.40
CA ALA A 359 9.19 -1.77 1.58
C ALA A 359 9.71 -1.81 3.02
N GLN A 360 8.83 -1.67 4.01
CA GLN A 360 9.23 -1.68 5.42
C GLN A 360 9.74 -3.06 5.85
N LEU A 361 9.10 -4.15 5.43
CA LEU A 361 9.52 -5.52 5.71
C LEU A 361 10.90 -5.82 5.12
N SER A 362 11.20 -5.30 3.92
CA SER A 362 12.51 -5.44 3.29
C SER A 362 13.62 -4.82 4.16
N PHE A 363 13.37 -3.67 4.78
CA PHE A 363 14.31 -3.05 5.73
C PHE A 363 14.36 -3.75 7.10
N LYS A 364 13.34 -4.55 7.45
CA LYS A 364 13.37 -5.43 8.64
C LYS A 364 14.08 -6.77 8.39
N GLY A 365 14.63 -6.97 7.18
CA GLY A 365 15.40 -8.16 6.81
C GLY A 365 14.60 -9.24 6.09
N LEU A 366 13.38 -8.94 5.66
CA LEU A 366 12.55 -9.79 4.83
C LEU A 366 12.37 -9.17 3.44
N PRO A 367 13.19 -9.52 2.42
CA PRO A 367 12.96 -9.04 1.05
C PRO A 367 11.54 -9.35 0.60
N CYS A 368 10.76 -8.31 0.25
CA CYS A 368 9.32 -8.45 0.03
C CYS A 368 8.82 -7.50 -1.07
N PRO A 369 9.00 -7.86 -2.36
CA PRO A 369 8.40 -7.10 -3.47
C PRO A 369 6.89 -7.29 -3.53
N ASN A 370 6.19 -6.38 -4.23
CA ASN A 370 4.76 -6.48 -4.46
C ASN A 370 4.44 -7.20 -5.77
N ILE A 371 3.37 -7.98 -5.78
CA ILE A 371 2.72 -8.57 -6.94
C ILE A 371 1.29 -8.04 -7.00
N PHE A 372 0.74 -7.88 -8.20
CA PHE A 372 -0.61 -7.40 -8.41
C PHE A 372 -1.67 -8.25 -7.71
N ALA A 373 -2.72 -7.58 -7.20
CA ALA A 373 -3.98 -8.19 -6.76
C ALA A 373 -5.09 -8.04 -7.83
N GLY A 374 -4.89 -7.20 -8.82
CA GLY A 374 -5.75 -7.08 -9.99
C GLY A 374 -6.97 -6.17 -9.84
N GLY A 375 -7.10 -5.46 -8.72
CA GLY A 375 -8.13 -4.43 -8.52
C GLY A 375 -7.74 -3.09 -9.13
N LEU A 376 -8.73 -2.20 -9.29
CA LEU A 376 -8.56 -0.89 -9.91
C LEU A 376 -9.38 0.17 -9.17
N ASN A 377 -8.96 1.44 -9.29
CA ASN A 377 -9.64 2.62 -8.69
C ASN A 377 -9.79 2.53 -7.17
N PHE A 378 -8.74 2.06 -6.50
CA PHE A 378 -8.70 1.87 -5.05
C PHE A 378 -9.07 3.13 -4.26
N HIS A 379 -9.37 2.96 -2.96
CA HIS A 379 -9.67 4.03 -2.00
C HIS A 379 -10.94 4.84 -2.31
N GLY A 380 -11.80 4.38 -3.22
CA GLY A 380 -12.97 5.14 -3.61
C GLY A 380 -14.19 4.34 -4.04
N ARG A 381 -15.28 5.06 -4.27
CA ARG A 381 -16.57 4.49 -4.70
C ARG A 381 -16.59 3.90 -6.12
N TYR A 382 -15.53 4.11 -6.87
CA TYR A 382 -15.36 3.60 -8.24
C TYR A 382 -14.46 2.38 -8.31
N GLU A 383 -14.06 1.86 -7.16
CA GLU A 383 -13.25 0.67 -7.04
C GLU A 383 -13.97 -0.54 -7.63
N PHE A 384 -13.24 -1.33 -8.39
CA PHE A 384 -13.74 -2.57 -8.99
C PHE A 384 -12.61 -3.58 -9.17
N ILE A 385 -12.99 -4.84 -9.32
CA ILE A 385 -12.03 -5.90 -9.62
C ILE A 385 -12.62 -6.89 -10.63
N PRO A 386 -11.93 -7.18 -11.75
CA PRO A 386 -12.27 -8.28 -12.63
C PRO A 386 -12.00 -9.63 -11.96
N ILE A 387 -12.96 -10.55 -12.03
CA ILE A 387 -12.80 -11.91 -11.46
C ILE A 387 -11.61 -12.61 -12.09
N GLN A 388 -11.41 -12.48 -13.39
CA GLN A 388 -10.31 -13.06 -14.14
C GLN A 388 -8.94 -12.55 -13.67
N ASN A 389 -8.87 -11.32 -13.16
CA ASN A 389 -7.63 -10.78 -12.59
C ASN A 389 -7.26 -11.48 -11.29
N MET A 390 -8.22 -11.70 -10.38
CA MET A 390 -7.99 -12.48 -9.16
C MET A 390 -7.56 -13.91 -9.48
N GLU A 391 -8.16 -14.55 -10.50
CA GLU A 391 -7.77 -15.90 -10.94
C GLU A 391 -6.33 -15.92 -11.43
N LYS A 392 -5.90 -14.91 -12.19
CA LYS A 392 -4.52 -14.77 -12.65
C LYS A 392 -3.56 -14.61 -11.46
N ALA A 393 -3.87 -13.75 -10.49
CA ALA A 393 -3.06 -13.53 -9.29
C ALA A 393 -2.94 -14.82 -8.46
N MET A 394 -4.04 -15.52 -8.20
CA MET A 394 -4.03 -16.83 -7.55
C MET A 394 -3.11 -17.83 -8.28
N ASN A 395 -3.20 -17.90 -9.62
CA ASN A 395 -2.38 -18.80 -10.43
C ASN A 395 -0.89 -18.42 -10.38
N VAL A 396 -0.54 -17.12 -10.27
CA VAL A 396 0.84 -16.67 -10.07
C VAL A 396 1.39 -17.18 -8.74
N ILE A 397 0.63 -17.11 -7.66
CA ILE A 397 1.03 -17.66 -6.34
C ILE A 397 1.35 -19.15 -6.45
N VAL A 398 0.45 -19.93 -7.05
CA VAL A 398 0.63 -21.38 -7.27
C VAL A 398 1.89 -21.64 -8.10
N LYS A 399 2.12 -20.87 -9.16
CA LYS A 399 3.27 -21.05 -10.05
C LYS A 399 4.59 -20.66 -9.37
N ILE A 400 4.61 -19.61 -8.54
CA ILE A 400 5.80 -19.27 -7.73
C ILE A 400 6.16 -20.46 -6.82
N ALA A 401 5.18 -21.03 -6.12
CA ALA A 401 5.41 -22.17 -5.24
C ALA A 401 6.00 -23.38 -5.98
N GLU A 402 5.50 -23.68 -7.17
CA GLU A 402 6.01 -24.74 -8.04
C GLU A 402 7.44 -24.46 -8.52
N LEU A 403 7.72 -23.23 -8.98
CA LEU A 403 9.05 -22.85 -9.45
C LEU A 403 10.10 -22.88 -8.34
N VAL A 404 9.75 -22.43 -7.13
CA VAL A 404 10.64 -22.50 -5.96
C VAL A 404 10.98 -23.96 -5.63
N ALA A 405 10.01 -24.86 -5.71
CA ALA A 405 10.24 -26.29 -5.49
C ALA A 405 11.10 -26.96 -6.61
N ALA A 406 10.99 -26.45 -7.84
CA ALA A 406 11.74 -26.98 -8.98
C ALA A 406 13.22 -26.54 -8.98
N ASN A 407 13.56 -25.41 -8.36
CA ASN A 407 14.93 -24.91 -8.32
C ASN A 407 15.86 -25.89 -7.55
N LYS A 408 17.05 -26.09 -8.13
CA LYS A 408 18.05 -27.07 -7.62
C LYS A 408 18.89 -26.45 -6.50
#